data_f2cc61bd2932efbf62e2e66c817e9fdc
#
_entry.id   f2cc61bd2932efbf62e2e66c817e9fdc
#
_cell.length_a   1.000
_cell.length_b   1.000
_cell.length_c   1.000
_cell.angle_alpha   90.00
_cell.angle_beta   90.00
_cell.angle_gamma   90.00
#
_symmetry.space_group_name_H-M   'P 1'
#
loop_
_entity.id
_entity.type
_entity.pdbx_description
1 polymer ?
#
loop_
_entity_poly.entity_id
_entity_poly.type
_entity_poly.pdbx_seq_one_letter_code
_entity_poly.pdbx_strand_id
1 'polypeptide(L)'
;MLTPQELLEIVDTLYPLLDELNIWITTDLIKRLMARLARNEDWSFGASDKWQLELYKEAGGHYEELTRQIKAWTKKTDAEVMAIFEDAGLRAWNADDAFYVAQGFESTPLLKSEPLMKILTDTYQRTNGEIHNFTRTTATHSEQHFMNVCDKAHLKVITGAQSYTEAVKEAVDELIDTQAKVRYPTGHTDTIETAVLRCVRTGTAQASGNLSIQGMVERGWDIILVSAHLGARYGDNGENPSNHFWWQGKLYSREGKTPGLPDFVKCTGYGTGEGLCGWNCRHSFGPGNLDHNPYKEFDAEENKRAYDLSQKQRAMERAI
;
A
#
# COMPACT_ATOMS: atom_id res chain seq x y z
N MET A 1 21.46 0.24 1.93
CA MET A 1 20.07 -0.24 2.09
C MET A 1 19.29 0.65 3.04
N LEU A 2 17.94 0.74 2.89
CA LEU A 2 17.07 1.43 3.83
C LEU A 2 16.88 0.60 5.12
N THR A 3 16.71 1.27 6.25
CA THR A 3 16.33 0.60 7.49
C THR A 3 14.84 0.19 7.49
N PRO A 4 14.42 -0.78 8.31
CA PRO A 4 13.01 -1.13 8.48
C PRO A 4 12.12 0.04 8.95
N GLN A 5 12.68 0.97 9.74
CA GLN A 5 11.98 2.17 10.19
C GLN A 5 11.79 3.18 9.06
N GLU A 6 12.81 3.43 8.26
CA GLU A 6 12.69 4.30 7.07
C GLU A 6 11.64 3.77 6.08
N LEU A 7 11.58 2.45 5.85
CA LEU A 7 10.55 1.84 5.00
C LEU A 7 9.14 1.98 5.59
N LEU A 8 8.99 2.08 6.89
CA LEU A 8 7.70 2.32 7.53
C LEU A 8 7.25 3.77 7.33
N GLU A 9 8.15 4.73 7.55
CA GLU A 9 7.87 6.17 7.55
C GLU A 9 7.82 6.79 6.15
N ILE A 10 8.36 6.12 5.14
CA ILE A 10 8.54 6.66 3.79
C ILE A 10 7.24 7.11 3.10
N VAL A 11 6.11 6.62 3.57
CA VAL A 11 4.79 6.94 3.02
C VAL A 11 4.03 8.00 3.83
N ASP A 12 4.61 8.55 4.88
CA ASP A 12 3.91 9.45 5.81
C ASP A 12 3.42 10.73 5.13
N THR A 13 4.14 11.21 4.12
CA THR A 13 3.75 12.39 3.33
C THR A 13 2.49 12.17 2.48
N LEU A 14 2.06 10.91 2.28
CA LEU A 14 0.85 10.60 1.52
C LEU A 14 -0.44 10.69 2.35
N TYR A 15 -0.37 10.59 3.68
CA TYR A 15 -1.58 10.62 4.52
C TYR A 15 -2.46 11.84 4.28
N PRO A 16 -1.95 13.09 4.24
CA PRO A 16 -2.80 14.25 3.99
C PRO A 16 -3.52 14.22 2.64
N LEU A 17 -2.88 13.65 1.60
CA LEU A 17 -3.49 13.53 0.28
C LEU A 17 -4.60 12.48 0.26
N LEU A 18 -4.43 11.37 0.99
CA LEU A 18 -5.41 10.31 1.12
C LEU A 18 -6.62 10.77 1.95
N ASP A 19 -6.39 11.52 3.02
CA ASP A 19 -7.44 12.14 3.83
C ASP A 19 -8.26 13.14 3.00
N GLU A 20 -7.60 14.01 2.22
CA GLU A 20 -8.27 14.95 1.31
C GLU A 20 -9.24 14.21 0.37
N LEU A 21 -8.80 13.11 -0.22
CA LEU A 21 -9.62 12.32 -1.13
C LEU A 21 -10.80 11.64 -0.42
N ASN A 22 -10.55 11.00 0.73
CA ASN A 22 -11.60 10.32 1.51
C ASN A 22 -12.67 11.30 2.01
N ILE A 23 -12.28 12.43 2.56
CA ILE A 23 -13.18 13.49 3.04
C ILE A 23 -14.02 14.01 1.87
N TRP A 24 -13.40 14.23 0.70
CA TRP A 24 -14.13 14.70 -0.47
C TRP A 24 -15.19 13.69 -0.92
N ILE A 25 -14.84 12.40 -1.05
CA ILE A 25 -15.77 11.33 -1.47
C ILE A 25 -16.96 11.26 -0.52
N THR A 26 -16.72 11.15 0.78
CA THR A 26 -17.77 11.07 1.80
C THR A 26 -18.67 12.30 1.78
N THR A 27 -18.07 13.49 1.69
CA THR A 27 -18.82 14.76 1.65
C THR A 27 -19.71 14.87 0.41
N ASP A 28 -19.22 14.48 -0.77
CA ASP A 28 -20.01 14.51 -2.00
C ASP A 28 -21.19 13.53 -1.93
N LEU A 29 -20.98 12.31 -1.44
CA LEU A 29 -22.05 11.32 -1.26
C LEU A 29 -23.13 11.81 -0.30
N ILE A 30 -22.76 12.39 0.84
CA ILE A 30 -23.72 12.94 1.82
C ILE A 30 -24.49 14.12 1.20
N LYS A 31 -23.83 15.05 0.51
CA LYS A 31 -24.49 16.16 -0.15
C LYS A 31 -25.52 15.72 -1.18
N ARG A 32 -25.21 14.67 -1.98
CA ARG A 32 -26.15 14.11 -2.97
C ARG A 32 -27.34 13.43 -2.31
N LEU A 33 -27.08 12.64 -1.26
CA LEU A 33 -28.16 12.03 -0.48
C LEU A 33 -29.09 13.10 0.10
N MET A 34 -28.55 14.13 0.77
CA MET A 34 -29.35 15.21 1.37
C MET A 34 -30.11 16.03 0.32
N ALA A 35 -29.48 16.35 -0.81
CA ALA A 35 -30.15 17.04 -1.90
C ALA A 35 -31.31 16.21 -2.50
N ARG A 36 -31.14 14.88 -2.60
CA ARG A 36 -32.18 13.95 -3.05
C ARG A 36 -33.35 13.93 -2.08
N LEU A 37 -33.07 13.82 -0.79
CA LEU A 37 -34.08 13.79 0.26
C LEU A 37 -34.90 15.08 0.32
N ALA A 38 -34.26 16.24 0.09
CA ALA A 38 -34.94 17.52 0.06
C ALA A 38 -35.89 17.70 -1.14
N ARG A 39 -35.68 16.97 -2.23
CA ARG A 39 -36.52 17.04 -3.45
C ARG A 39 -37.72 16.08 -3.45
N ASN A 40 -37.62 14.99 -2.68
CA ASN A 40 -38.63 13.93 -2.68
C ASN A 40 -39.52 13.99 -1.44
N GLU A 41 -40.54 14.84 -1.44
CA GLU A 41 -41.55 14.90 -0.37
C GLU A 41 -42.51 13.70 -0.43
N ASP A 42 -42.64 13.03 -1.60
CA ASP A 42 -43.58 11.91 -1.82
C ASP A 42 -42.82 10.60 -2.02
N TRP A 43 -42.71 9.80 -0.96
CA TRP A 43 -42.15 8.46 -0.95
C TRP A 43 -43.21 7.38 -1.24
N SER A 44 -44.19 7.66 -2.10
CA SER A 44 -45.24 6.73 -2.45
C SER A 44 -44.80 5.60 -3.38
N PHE A 45 -45.48 4.44 -3.32
CA PHE A 45 -45.18 3.27 -4.15
C PHE A 45 -45.19 3.54 -5.67
N GLY A 46 -45.98 4.52 -6.15
CA GLY A 46 -46.04 4.89 -7.56
C GLY A 46 -44.83 5.66 -8.08
N ALA A 47 -43.92 6.09 -7.21
CA ALA A 47 -42.72 6.84 -7.56
C ALA A 47 -41.46 5.95 -7.75
N SER A 48 -41.57 4.64 -7.56
CA SER A 48 -40.43 3.71 -7.55
C SER A 48 -39.56 3.77 -8.82
N ASP A 49 -40.19 3.72 -10.00
CA ASP A 49 -39.46 3.78 -11.28
C ASP A 49 -38.79 5.13 -11.50
N LYS A 50 -39.47 6.22 -11.11
CA LYS A 50 -38.91 7.56 -11.17
C LYS A 50 -37.75 7.70 -10.18
N TRP A 51 -37.89 7.14 -8.97
CA TRP A 51 -36.81 7.08 -7.97
C TRP A 51 -35.55 6.41 -8.53
N GLN A 52 -35.70 5.22 -9.12
CA GLN A 52 -34.59 4.46 -9.71
C GLN A 52 -33.90 5.25 -10.84
N LEU A 53 -34.69 5.83 -11.76
CA LEU A 53 -34.12 6.61 -12.86
C LEU A 53 -33.34 7.84 -12.38
N GLU A 54 -33.87 8.55 -11.39
CA GLU A 54 -33.17 9.69 -10.78
C GLU A 54 -31.94 9.25 -10.04
N LEU A 55 -31.97 8.12 -9.31
CA LEU A 55 -30.83 7.56 -8.61
C LEU A 55 -29.69 7.22 -9.58
N TYR A 56 -29.98 6.59 -10.71
CA TYR A 56 -28.98 6.33 -11.75
C TYR A 56 -28.33 7.59 -12.30
N LYS A 57 -29.11 8.64 -12.53
CA LYS A 57 -28.57 9.92 -12.99
C LYS A 57 -27.67 10.59 -11.96
N GLU A 58 -28.03 10.54 -10.69
CA GLU A 58 -27.25 11.11 -9.60
C GLU A 58 -25.98 10.32 -9.34
N ALA A 59 -26.04 8.99 -9.39
CA ALA A 59 -24.89 8.12 -9.28
C ALA A 59 -23.90 8.34 -10.43
N GLY A 60 -24.37 8.45 -11.67
CA GLY A 60 -23.54 8.81 -12.82
C GLY A 60 -22.89 10.17 -12.67
N GLY A 61 -23.63 11.18 -12.18
CA GLY A 61 -23.06 12.49 -11.87
C GLY A 61 -22.00 12.46 -10.75
N HIS A 62 -22.17 11.59 -9.75
CA HIS A 62 -21.14 11.36 -8.72
C HIS A 62 -19.89 10.73 -9.35
N TYR A 63 -20.06 9.70 -10.19
CA TYR A 63 -18.95 9.04 -10.87
C TYR A 63 -18.12 9.99 -11.74
N GLU A 64 -18.77 10.85 -12.54
CA GLU A 64 -18.10 11.84 -13.37
C GLU A 64 -17.31 12.86 -12.52
N GLU A 65 -17.93 13.39 -11.47
CA GLU A 65 -17.28 14.33 -10.56
C GLU A 65 -16.12 13.70 -9.81
N LEU A 66 -16.33 12.48 -9.27
CA LEU A 66 -15.29 11.72 -8.59
C LEU A 66 -14.11 11.42 -9.54
N THR A 67 -14.38 11.03 -10.80
CA THR A 67 -13.35 10.82 -11.80
C THR A 67 -12.53 12.08 -12.05
N ARG A 68 -13.17 13.25 -12.07
CA ARG A 68 -12.50 14.54 -12.21
C ARG A 68 -11.61 14.86 -11.00
N GLN A 69 -12.12 14.65 -9.79
CA GLN A 69 -11.37 14.87 -8.55
C GLN A 69 -10.19 13.89 -8.42
N ILE A 70 -10.39 12.62 -8.76
CA ILE A 70 -9.32 11.62 -8.80
C ILE A 70 -8.21 12.07 -9.76
N LYS A 71 -8.51 12.59 -10.95
CA LYS A 71 -7.49 13.09 -11.88
C LYS A 71 -6.67 14.24 -11.29
N ALA A 72 -7.32 15.15 -10.55
CA ALA A 72 -6.63 16.25 -9.89
C ALA A 72 -5.76 15.74 -8.72
N TRP A 73 -6.29 14.82 -7.92
CA TRP A 73 -5.59 14.18 -6.83
C TRP A 73 -4.40 13.35 -7.33
N THR A 74 -4.58 12.57 -8.41
CA THR A 74 -3.55 11.75 -9.01
C THR A 74 -2.32 12.57 -9.41
N LYS A 75 -2.52 13.78 -9.97
CA LYS A 75 -1.38 14.66 -10.32
C LYS A 75 -0.55 15.09 -9.10
N LYS A 76 -1.20 15.36 -7.97
CA LYS A 76 -0.50 15.68 -6.72
C LYS A 76 0.23 14.44 -6.18
N THR A 77 -0.44 13.30 -6.22
CA THR A 77 0.09 12.02 -5.73
C THR A 77 1.25 11.52 -6.58
N ASP A 78 1.19 11.67 -7.90
CA ASP A 78 2.29 11.30 -8.82
C ASP A 78 3.58 12.03 -8.46
N ALA A 79 3.50 13.33 -8.19
CA ALA A 79 4.66 14.13 -7.81
C ALA A 79 5.23 13.70 -6.45
N GLU A 80 4.36 13.43 -5.47
CA GLU A 80 4.77 12.99 -4.14
C GLU A 80 5.38 11.58 -4.17
N VAL A 81 4.76 10.64 -4.88
CA VAL A 81 5.28 9.28 -5.06
C VAL A 81 6.63 9.31 -5.78
N MET A 82 6.81 10.17 -6.80
CA MET A 82 8.10 10.34 -7.46
C MET A 82 9.17 10.84 -6.48
N ALA A 83 8.86 11.86 -5.68
CA ALA A 83 9.77 12.38 -4.67
C ALA A 83 10.17 11.32 -3.63
N ILE A 84 9.23 10.48 -3.20
CA ILE A 84 9.48 9.34 -2.32
C ILE A 84 10.47 8.36 -2.97
N PHE A 85 10.26 8.01 -4.25
CA PHE A 85 11.15 7.08 -4.95
C PHE A 85 12.55 7.65 -5.16
N GLU A 86 12.67 8.93 -5.48
CA GLU A 86 13.96 9.62 -5.65
C GLU A 86 14.73 9.67 -4.33
N ASP A 87 14.09 10.10 -3.24
CA ASP A 87 14.74 10.18 -1.91
C ASP A 87 15.16 8.79 -1.41
N ALA A 88 14.26 7.82 -1.47
CA ALA A 88 14.54 6.46 -1.02
C ALA A 88 15.62 5.78 -1.88
N GLY A 89 15.56 5.96 -3.20
CA GLY A 89 16.56 5.44 -4.12
C GLY A 89 17.95 6.02 -3.84
N LEU A 90 18.03 7.33 -3.63
CA LEU A 90 19.28 8.02 -3.26
C LEU A 90 19.83 7.52 -1.93
N ARG A 91 19.00 7.43 -0.89
CA ARG A 91 19.44 6.96 0.44
C ARG A 91 19.93 5.51 0.39
N ALA A 92 19.14 4.63 -0.25
CA ALA A 92 19.49 3.22 -0.38
C ALA A 92 20.80 3.03 -1.14
N TRP A 93 20.93 3.70 -2.29
CA TRP A 93 22.12 3.60 -3.12
C TRP A 93 23.36 4.20 -2.46
N ASN A 94 23.25 5.38 -1.85
CA ASN A 94 24.37 6.01 -1.16
C ASN A 94 24.94 5.13 -0.05
N ALA A 95 24.08 4.40 0.66
CA ALA A 95 24.53 3.45 1.68
C ALA A 95 25.29 2.25 1.06
N ASP A 96 24.81 1.73 -0.06
CA ASP A 96 25.44 0.62 -0.77
C ASP A 96 26.75 1.08 -1.46
N ASP A 97 26.76 2.26 -2.07
CA ASP A 97 27.95 2.85 -2.70
C ASP A 97 29.06 3.11 -1.65
N ALA A 98 28.69 3.65 -0.49
CA ALA A 98 29.62 3.84 0.62
C ALA A 98 30.24 2.50 1.10
N PHE A 99 29.45 1.42 1.12
CA PHE A 99 29.97 0.10 1.41
C PHE A 99 31.00 -0.33 0.37
N TYR A 100 30.71 -0.18 -0.94
CA TYR A 100 31.64 -0.53 -2.00
C TYR A 100 32.93 0.29 -1.98
N VAL A 101 32.82 1.60 -1.70
CA VAL A 101 33.99 2.46 -1.54
C VAL A 101 34.88 1.97 -0.39
N ALA A 102 34.29 1.54 0.73
CA ALA A 102 35.03 0.96 1.84
C ALA A 102 35.72 -0.38 1.49
N GLN A 103 35.23 -1.08 0.45
CA GLN A 103 35.86 -2.29 -0.10
C GLN A 103 36.86 -1.98 -1.24
N GLY A 104 37.15 -0.71 -1.55
CA GLY A 104 38.14 -0.29 -2.55
C GLY A 104 37.61 -0.13 -3.95
N PHE A 105 36.29 -0.14 -4.16
CA PHE A 105 35.67 0.17 -5.46
C PHE A 105 35.54 1.69 -5.66
N GLU A 106 35.46 2.12 -6.91
CA GLU A 106 35.14 3.52 -7.25
C GLU A 106 33.66 3.82 -6.96
N SER A 107 33.39 5.03 -6.46
CA SER A 107 32.03 5.53 -6.25
C SER A 107 31.28 5.70 -7.58
N THR A 108 30.03 5.28 -7.59
CA THR A 108 29.12 5.43 -8.76
C THR A 108 27.88 6.21 -8.33
N PRO A 109 27.83 7.53 -8.50
CA PRO A 109 26.65 8.32 -8.14
C PRO A 109 25.39 7.84 -8.89
N LEU A 110 24.28 7.63 -8.17
CA LEU A 110 23.00 7.14 -8.73
C LEU A 110 22.58 7.92 -9.99
N LEU A 111 22.59 9.24 -9.89
CA LEU A 111 22.12 10.14 -10.97
C LEU A 111 23.01 10.13 -12.22
N LYS A 112 24.21 9.54 -12.15
CA LYS A 112 25.13 9.42 -13.30
C LYS A 112 25.12 8.03 -13.93
N SER A 113 24.39 7.07 -13.34
CA SER A 113 24.28 5.71 -13.83
C SER A 113 22.94 5.51 -14.55
N GLU A 114 22.95 5.40 -15.86
CA GLU A 114 21.75 5.13 -16.66
C GLU A 114 21.04 3.83 -16.23
N PRO A 115 21.74 2.70 -16.01
CA PRO A 115 21.09 1.46 -15.54
C PRO A 115 20.36 1.64 -14.19
N LEU A 116 20.98 2.32 -13.23
CA LEU A 116 20.39 2.54 -11.90
C LEU A 116 19.18 3.48 -11.98
N MET A 117 19.29 4.57 -12.74
CA MET A 117 18.17 5.48 -12.97
C MET A 117 17.01 4.81 -13.69
N LYS A 118 17.30 3.90 -14.63
CA LYS A 118 16.27 3.13 -15.31
C LYS A 118 15.50 2.22 -14.34
N ILE A 119 16.20 1.52 -13.44
CA ILE A 119 15.57 0.68 -12.40
C ILE A 119 14.60 1.49 -11.55
N LEU A 120 15.03 2.67 -11.10
CA LEU A 120 14.22 3.56 -10.27
C LEU A 120 12.96 4.02 -11.03
N THR A 121 13.14 4.48 -12.25
CA THR A 121 12.06 4.96 -13.12
C THR A 121 11.07 3.87 -13.48
N ASP A 122 11.52 2.69 -13.88
CA ASP A 122 10.65 1.56 -14.25
C ASP A 122 9.82 1.09 -13.04
N THR A 123 10.43 1.06 -11.85
CA THR A 123 9.72 0.65 -10.63
C THR A 123 8.70 1.70 -10.19
N TYR A 124 9.05 2.98 -10.28
CA TYR A 124 8.10 4.08 -10.06
C TYR A 124 6.91 3.99 -11.01
N GLN A 125 7.13 3.87 -12.32
CA GLN A 125 6.07 3.81 -13.32
C GLN A 125 5.10 2.65 -13.08
N ARG A 126 5.62 1.47 -12.69
CA ARG A 126 4.80 0.32 -12.34
C ARG A 126 3.94 0.60 -11.11
N THR A 127 4.54 1.13 -10.03
CA THR A 127 3.83 1.46 -8.79
C THR A 127 2.76 2.52 -9.03
N ASN A 128 3.08 3.55 -9.77
CA ASN A 128 2.14 4.61 -10.11
C ASN A 128 0.97 4.10 -10.96
N GLY A 129 1.24 3.21 -11.91
CA GLY A 129 0.20 2.54 -12.70
C GLY A 129 -0.78 1.72 -11.84
N GLU A 130 -0.31 1.07 -10.78
CA GLU A 130 -1.18 0.39 -9.81
C GLU A 130 -2.06 1.37 -9.03
N ILE A 131 -1.51 2.50 -8.59
CA ILE A 131 -2.29 3.56 -7.90
C ILE A 131 -3.40 4.10 -8.80
N HIS A 132 -3.13 4.34 -10.09
CA HIS A 132 -4.14 4.76 -11.06
C HIS A 132 -5.26 3.72 -11.24
N ASN A 133 -4.94 2.42 -11.19
CA ASN A 133 -5.95 1.37 -11.23
C ASN A 133 -6.81 1.34 -9.96
N PHE A 134 -6.22 1.55 -8.79
CA PHE A 134 -6.97 1.61 -7.52
C PHE A 134 -7.99 2.75 -7.54
N THR A 135 -7.58 3.94 -7.99
CA THR A 135 -8.48 5.11 -8.04
C THR A 135 -9.67 4.89 -8.96
N ARG A 136 -9.47 4.22 -10.11
CA ARG A 136 -10.58 3.87 -11.02
C ARG A 136 -11.54 2.87 -10.39
N THR A 137 -11.02 1.86 -9.70
CA THR A 137 -11.84 0.86 -8.98
C THR A 137 -12.64 1.52 -7.85
N THR A 138 -12.02 2.46 -7.14
CA THR A 138 -12.69 3.24 -6.08
C THR A 138 -13.86 4.04 -6.60
N ALA A 139 -13.74 4.69 -7.76
CA ALA A 139 -14.83 5.45 -8.36
C ALA A 139 -16.06 4.58 -8.64
N THR A 140 -15.86 3.43 -9.27
CA THR A 140 -16.94 2.48 -9.57
C THR A 140 -17.59 1.92 -8.29
N HIS A 141 -16.76 1.62 -7.29
CA HIS A 141 -17.27 1.08 -6.02
C HIS A 141 -18.09 2.13 -5.26
N SER A 142 -17.63 3.38 -5.24
CA SER A 142 -18.32 4.49 -4.57
C SER A 142 -19.69 4.77 -5.19
N GLU A 143 -19.78 4.75 -6.52
CA GLU A 143 -21.05 4.87 -7.25
C GLU A 143 -22.05 3.77 -6.85
N GLN A 144 -21.61 2.50 -6.89
CA GLN A 144 -22.45 1.36 -6.53
C GLN A 144 -22.87 1.40 -5.05
N HIS A 145 -21.97 1.80 -4.17
CA HIS A 145 -22.29 1.93 -2.75
C HIS A 145 -23.36 3.00 -2.50
N PHE A 146 -23.23 4.17 -3.13
CA PHE A 146 -24.25 5.23 -3.06
C PHE A 146 -25.63 4.73 -3.48
N MET A 147 -25.71 4.02 -4.63
CA MET A 147 -26.98 3.44 -5.10
C MET A 147 -27.57 2.46 -4.07
N ASN A 148 -26.76 1.55 -3.54
CA ASN A 148 -27.21 0.56 -2.57
C ASN A 148 -27.74 1.19 -1.26
N VAL A 149 -27.05 2.22 -0.74
CA VAL A 149 -27.49 2.95 0.47
C VAL A 149 -28.81 3.65 0.24
N CYS A 150 -28.95 4.34 -0.89
CA CYS A 150 -30.20 5.02 -1.26
C CYS A 150 -31.36 4.05 -1.44
N ASP A 151 -31.16 2.92 -2.14
CA ASP A 151 -32.20 1.90 -2.35
C ASP A 151 -32.63 1.25 -1.04
N LYS A 152 -31.68 0.94 -0.16
CA LYS A 152 -31.95 0.37 1.17
C LYS A 152 -32.79 1.34 2.03
N ALA A 153 -32.44 2.62 2.05
CA ALA A 153 -33.19 3.64 2.77
C ALA A 153 -34.61 3.78 2.19
N HIS A 154 -34.75 3.87 0.86
CA HIS A 154 -36.05 3.95 0.20
C HIS A 154 -36.92 2.73 0.53
N LEU A 155 -36.41 1.50 0.40
CA LEU A 155 -37.12 0.27 0.71
C LEU A 155 -37.66 0.24 2.14
N LYS A 156 -36.84 0.66 3.13
CA LYS A 156 -37.26 0.70 4.54
C LYS A 156 -38.43 1.66 4.79
N VAL A 157 -38.40 2.81 4.13
CA VAL A 157 -39.50 3.80 4.24
C VAL A 157 -40.76 3.32 3.58
N ILE A 158 -40.73 2.84 2.32
CA ILE A 158 -41.93 2.42 1.58
C ILE A 158 -42.58 1.15 2.15
N THR A 159 -41.82 0.28 2.80
CA THR A 159 -42.34 -0.91 3.50
C THR A 159 -42.84 -0.61 4.91
N GLY A 160 -42.65 0.63 5.40
CA GLY A 160 -42.99 0.99 6.78
C GLY A 160 -42.10 0.37 7.84
N ALA A 161 -40.93 -0.19 7.48
CA ALA A 161 -40.00 -0.81 8.39
C ALA A 161 -39.30 0.25 9.28
N GLN A 162 -39.11 1.47 8.75
CA GLN A 162 -38.54 2.61 9.48
C GLN A 162 -39.26 3.91 9.10
N SER A 163 -39.22 4.88 10.01
CA SER A 163 -39.60 6.26 9.66
C SER A 163 -38.59 6.87 8.68
N TYR A 164 -39.02 7.86 7.92
CA TYR A 164 -38.14 8.62 7.03
C TYR A 164 -36.88 9.13 7.73
N THR A 165 -37.06 9.75 8.92
CA THR A 165 -35.93 10.31 9.68
C THR A 165 -34.91 9.26 10.12
N GLU A 166 -35.38 8.08 10.54
CA GLU A 166 -34.52 6.97 10.94
C GLU A 166 -33.76 6.39 9.74
N ALA A 167 -34.45 6.19 8.61
CA ALA A 167 -33.83 5.67 7.40
C ALA A 167 -32.76 6.63 6.84
N VAL A 168 -33.03 7.94 6.89
CA VAL A 168 -32.05 8.97 6.50
C VAL A 168 -30.84 8.97 7.40
N LYS A 169 -31.05 8.96 8.73
CA LYS A 169 -29.94 8.93 9.68
C LYS A 169 -29.06 7.71 9.44
N GLU A 170 -29.64 6.52 9.33
CA GLU A 170 -28.90 5.29 9.07
C GLU A 170 -28.14 5.36 7.73
N ALA A 171 -28.73 5.93 6.68
CA ALA A 171 -28.07 6.08 5.40
C ALA A 171 -26.87 7.05 5.47
N VAL A 172 -26.99 8.15 6.21
CA VAL A 172 -25.87 9.07 6.43
C VAL A 172 -24.77 8.39 7.24
N ASP A 173 -25.11 7.70 8.33
CA ASP A 173 -24.16 6.96 9.15
C ASP A 173 -23.42 5.89 8.30
N GLU A 174 -24.14 5.14 7.45
CA GLU A 174 -23.56 4.13 6.54
C GLU A 174 -22.59 4.77 5.52
N LEU A 175 -22.89 5.97 5.00
CA LEU A 175 -21.99 6.69 4.09
C LEU A 175 -20.74 7.25 4.79
N ILE A 176 -20.86 7.66 6.07
CA ILE A 176 -19.74 8.14 6.88
C ILE A 176 -18.81 6.98 7.23
N ASP A 177 -19.36 5.86 7.66
CA ASP A 177 -18.58 4.68 8.09
C ASP A 177 -17.90 3.95 6.92
N THR A 178 -18.34 4.23 5.68
CA THR A 178 -17.79 3.61 4.50
C THR A 178 -16.67 4.44 3.90
N GLN A 179 -15.42 4.10 4.26
CA GLN A 179 -14.25 4.64 3.60
C GLN A 179 -14.21 4.20 2.12
N ALA A 180 -13.59 5.04 1.27
CA ALA A 180 -13.36 4.71 -0.13
C ALA A 180 -12.59 3.38 -0.26
N LYS A 181 -13.14 2.42 -1.02
CA LYS A 181 -12.61 1.06 -1.11
C LYS A 181 -12.09 0.73 -2.49
N VAL A 182 -10.96 0.02 -2.52
CA VAL A 182 -10.40 -0.66 -3.67
C VAL A 182 -10.87 -2.12 -3.66
N ARG A 183 -11.47 -2.58 -4.75
CA ARG A 183 -11.88 -3.98 -4.91
C ARG A 183 -10.92 -4.70 -5.86
N TYR A 184 -10.35 -5.80 -5.39
CA TYR A 184 -9.45 -6.65 -6.18
C TYR A 184 -10.24 -7.73 -6.95
N PRO A 185 -9.69 -8.24 -8.08
CA PRO A 185 -10.31 -9.32 -8.85
C PRO A 185 -10.59 -10.59 -8.04
N THR A 186 -9.83 -10.80 -6.96
CA THR A 186 -10.01 -11.92 -6.01
C THR A 186 -11.23 -11.77 -5.10
N GLY A 187 -11.92 -10.62 -5.14
CA GLY A 187 -13.02 -10.28 -4.24
C GLY A 187 -12.57 -9.62 -2.92
N HIS A 188 -11.27 -9.58 -2.65
CA HIS A 188 -10.73 -8.83 -1.50
C HIS A 188 -10.96 -7.32 -1.67
N THR A 189 -11.17 -6.64 -0.55
CA THR A 189 -11.32 -5.17 -0.52
C THR A 189 -10.40 -4.57 0.54
N ASP A 190 -9.74 -3.47 0.18
CA ASP A 190 -8.99 -2.60 1.11
C ASP A 190 -9.57 -1.17 1.05
N THR A 191 -9.27 -0.36 2.05
CA THR A 191 -9.43 1.10 1.91
C THR A 191 -8.41 1.60 0.87
N ILE A 192 -8.73 2.70 0.18
CA ILE A 192 -7.79 3.31 -0.80
C ILE A 192 -6.48 3.70 -0.11
N GLU A 193 -6.55 4.18 1.12
CA GLU A 193 -5.39 4.49 1.95
C GLU A 193 -4.48 3.26 2.12
N THR A 194 -5.03 2.16 2.64
CA THR A 194 -4.28 0.91 2.83
C THR A 194 -3.67 0.41 1.52
N ALA A 195 -4.40 0.48 0.42
CA ALA A 195 -3.94 0.01 -0.89
C ALA A 195 -2.78 0.86 -1.41
N VAL A 196 -2.90 2.20 -1.37
CA VAL A 196 -1.87 3.13 -1.87
C VAL A 196 -0.61 3.07 -1.01
N LEU A 197 -0.73 3.16 0.31
CA LEU A 197 0.42 3.11 1.22
C LEU A 197 1.19 1.79 1.10
N ARG A 198 0.48 0.67 0.99
CA ARG A 198 1.10 -0.64 0.75
C ARG A 198 1.81 -0.69 -0.60
N CYS A 199 1.18 -0.19 -1.66
CA CYS A 199 1.73 -0.18 -3.01
C CYS A 199 3.03 0.63 -3.06
N VAL A 200 3.04 1.86 -2.53
CA VAL A 200 4.22 2.73 -2.51
C VAL A 200 5.34 2.11 -1.67
N ARG A 201 5.04 1.63 -0.47
CA ARG A 201 6.04 1.00 0.41
C ARG A 201 6.67 -0.23 -0.25
N THR A 202 5.86 -1.10 -0.85
CA THR A 202 6.34 -2.29 -1.56
C THR A 202 7.17 -1.90 -2.78
N GLY A 203 6.70 -0.97 -3.59
CA GLY A 203 7.42 -0.48 -4.76
C GLY A 203 8.78 0.13 -4.41
N THR A 204 8.85 0.94 -3.37
CA THR A 204 10.09 1.54 -2.87
C THR A 204 11.07 0.49 -2.34
N ALA A 205 10.59 -0.49 -1.58
CA ALA A 205 11.43 -1.61 -1.11
C ALA A 205 11.99 -2.42 -2.29
N GLN A 206 11.19 -2.67 -3.32
CA GLN A 206 11.63 -3.34 -4.54
C GLN A 206 12.62 -2.52 -5.35
N ALA A 207 12.40 -1.20 -5.48
CA ALA A 207 13.36 -0.30 -6.14
C ALA A 207 14.73 -0.35 -5.45
N SER A 208 14.74 -0.19 -4.12
CA SER A 208 15.98 -0.28 -3.32
C SER A 208 16.67 -1.63 -3.49
N GLY A 209 15.92 -2.73 -3.43
CA GLY A 209 16.47 -4.08 -3.63
C GLY A 209 17.04 -4.29 -5.02
N ASN A 210 16.35 -3.81 -6.06
CA ASN A 210 16.85 -3.92 -7.44
C ASN A 210 18.12 -3.09 -7.68
N LEU A 211 18.22 -1.89 -7.07
CA LEU A 211 19.44 -1.10 -7.09
C LEU A 211 20.60 -1.85 -6.44
N SER A 212 20.38 -2.46 -5.27
CA SER A 212 21.38 -3.28 -4.57
C SER A 212 21.84 -4.46 -5.42
N ILE A 213 20.91 -5.20 -6.03
CA ILE A 213 21.24 -6.33 -6.93
C ILE A 213 22.08 -5.85 -8.12
N GLN A 214 21.68 -4.76 -8.77
CA GLN A 214 22.42 -4.21 -9.91
C GLN A 214 23.86 -3.83 -9.52
N GLY A 215 24.03 -3.15 -8.38
CA GLY A 215 25.33 -2.78 -7.85
C GLY A 215 26.21 -4.00 -7.56
N MET A 216 25.64 -5.07 -7.03
CA MET A 216 26.35 -6.34 -6.79
C MET A 216 26.76 -7.01 -8.09
N VAL A 217 25.87 -7.03 -9.10
CA VAL A 217 26.16 -7.62 -10.42
C VAL A 217 27.32 -6.90 -11.08
N GLU A 218 27.29 -5.58 -11.12
CA GLU A 218 28.34 -4.76 -11.75
C GLU A 218 29.72 -4.94 -11.10
N ARG A 219 29.77 -5.25 -9.80
CA ARG A 219 31.00 -5.40 -9.02
C ARG A 219 31.39 -6.88 -8.79
N GLY A 220 30.58 -7.83 -9.28
CA GLY A 220 30.81 -9.25 -9.02
C GLY A 220 30.68 -9.63 -7.55
N TRP A 221 29.95 -8.81 -6.75
CA TRP A 221 29.76 -9.04 -5.32
C TRP A 221 28.68 -10.09 -5.06
N ASP A 222 28.96 -11.09 -4.20
CA ASP A 222 28.08 -12.23 -3.98
C ASP A 222 27.37 -12.23 -2.62
N ILE A 223 27.93 -11.55 -1.61
CA ILE A 223 27.43 -11.59 -0.23
C ILE A 223 26.35 -10.53 -0.02
N ILE A 224 25.17 -11.00 0.43
CA ILE A 224 24.02 -10.16 0.78
C ILE A 224 23.82 -10.18 2.28
N LEU A 225 23.57 -9.03 2.88
CA LEU A 225 23.07 -8.88 4.25
C LEU A 225 21.60 -8.43 4.22
N VAL A 226 20.75 -9.18 4.91
CA VAL A 226 19.33 -8.84 5.08
C VAL A 226 19.13 -8.11 6.40
N SER A 227 18.33 -7.04 6.40
CA SER A 227 18.01 -6.28 7.62
C SER A 227 17.19 -7.10 8.62
N ALA A 228 17.14 -6.66 9.88
CA ALA A 228 16.34 -7.30 10.91
C ALA A 228 15.60 -6.26 11.76
N HIS A 229 14.43 -6.65 12.27
CA HIS A 229 13.67 -5.86 13.23
C HIS A 229 12.82 -6.75 14.14
N LEU A 230 12.53 -6.27 15.34
CA LEU A 230 11.62 -6.93 16.25
C LEU A 230 10.17 -6.88 15.71
N GLY A 231 9.42 -7.95 15.88
CA GLY A 231 8.06 -8.08 15.34
C GLY A 231 8.03 -8.42 13.84
N ALA A 232 9.06 -9.07 13.33
CA ALA A 232 9.04 -9.67 11.99
C ALA A 232 7.96 -10.75 11.88
N ARG A 233 7.36 -10.87 10.68
CA ARG A 233 6.36 -11.91 10.40
C ARG A 233 6.91 -13.29 10.79
N TYR A 234 6.12 -14.00 11.62
CA TYR A 234 6.58 -15.26 12.20
C TYR A 234 6.01 -16.49 11.51
N GLY A 235 4.88 -16.37 10.80
CA GLY A 235 4.28 -17.45 10.03
C GLY A 235 3.98 -18.71 10.86
N ASP A 236 4.26 -19.86 10.26
CA ASP A 236 4.05 -21.21 10.81
C ASP A 236 5.26 -21.79 11.58
N ASN A 237 6.21 -20.97 11.97
CA ASN A 237 7.50 -21.37 12.56
C ASN A 237 8.44 -22.17 11.64
N GLY A 238 8.10 -22.34 10.39
CA GLY A 238 8.88 -23.11 9.45
C GLY A 238 10.05 -22.36 8.84
N GLU A 239 10.98 -23.11 8.29
CA GLU A 239 12.07 -22.60 7.46
C GLU A 239 11.58 -22.35 6.03
N ASN A 240 10.83 -21.26 5.84
CA ASN A 240 10.23 -20.92 4.55
C ASN A 240 10.22 -19.40 4.30
N PRO A 241 10.08 -18.96 3.04
CA PRO A 241 10.10 -17.54 2.68
C PRO A 241 9.04 -16.66 3.36
N SER A 242 7.89 -17.21 3.74
CA SER A 242 6.83 -16.44 4.41
C SER A 242 7.11 -16.17 5.89
N ASN A 243 8.07 -16.91 6.48
CA ASN A 243 8.56 -16.69 7.83
C ASN A 243 9.73 -15.71 7.85
N HIS A 244 9.45 -14.41 7.95
CA HIS A 244 10.47 -13.36 7.90
C HIS A 244 11.41 -13.40 9.10
N PHE A 245 10.93 -13.86 10.26
CA PHE A 245 11.75 -14.05 11.46
C PHE A 245 12.88 -15.05 11.22
N TRP A 246 12.62 -16.12 10.45
CA TRP A 246 13.61 -17.16 10.18
C TRP A 246 14.82 -16.66 9.40
N TRP A 247 14.60 -15.82 8.38
CA TRP A 247 15.65 -15.40 7.47
C TRP A 247 16.20 -13.99 7.70
N GLN A 248 15.61 -13.17 8.57
CA GLN A 248 16.09 -11.83 8.84
C GLN A 248 17.48 -11.80 9.50
N GLY A 249 18.23 -10.71 9.31
CA GLY A 249 19.49 -10.44 9.99
C GLY A 249 20.63 -11.38 9.61
N LYS A 250 20.50 -12.15 8.52
CA LYS A 250 21.47 -13.15 8.09
C LYS A 250 22.18 -12.76 6.81
N LEU A 251 23.32 -13.40 6.59
CA LEU A 251 24.10 -13.31 5.36
C LEU A 251 23.70 -14.41 4.41
N TYR A 252 23.69 -14.09 3.11
CA TYR A 252 23.30 -14.97 2.02
C TYR A 252 24.28 -14.87 0.86
N SER A 253 24.36 -15.91 0.04
CA SER A 253 25.03 -15.88 -1.26
C SER A 253 24.00 -15.57 -2.35
N ARG A 254 24.31 -14.61 -3.23
CA ARG A 254 23.48 -14.23 -4.37
C ARG A 254 23.48 -15.30 -5.45
N GLU A 255 24.62 -15.89 -5.73
CA GLU A 255 24.85 -16.83 -6.83
C GLU A 255 25.46 -18.19 -6.38
N GLY A 256 25.51 -18.46 -5.08
CA GLY A 256 26.13 -19.67 -4.56
C GLY A 256 27.66 -19.68 -4.64
N LYS A 257 28.28 -18.52 -4.86
CA LYS A 257 29.74 -18.42 -5.01
C LYS A 257 30.49 -18.39 -3.68
N THR A 258 29.83 -18.02 -2.59
CA THR A 258 30.42 -17.94 -1.26
C THR A 258 30.12 -19.21 -0.48
N PRO A 259 31.10 -20.10 -0.23
CA PRO A 259 30.90 -21.32 0.52
C PRO A 259 30.36 -21.06 1.92
N GLY A 260 29.41 -21.89 2.37
CA GLY A 260 28.82 -21.81 3.72
C GLY A 260 27.68 -20.81 3.87
N LEU A 261 27.40 -19.97 2.87
CA LEU A 261 26.24 -19.10 2.89
C LEU A 261 25.05 -19.76 2.17
N PRO A 262 23.82 -19.67 2.73
CA PRO A 262 22.62 -20.16 2.09
C PRO A 262 22.24 -19.30 0.86
N ASP A 263 21.44 -19.89 -0.05
CA ASP A 263 20.94 -19.20 -1.24
C ASP A 263 19.95 -18.10 -0.86
N PHE A 264 20.19 -16.91 -1.38
CA PHE A 264 19.41 -15.71 -1.09
C PHE A 264 17.94 -15.86 -1.50
N VAL A 265 17.68 -16.17 -2.76
CA VAL A 265 16.31 -16.21 -3.29
C VAL A 265 15.52 -17.35 -2.68
N LYS A 266 16.14 -18.54 -2.56
CA LYS A 266 15.48 -19.72 -2.01
C LYS A 266 15.05 -19.53 -0.56
N CYS A 267 15.88 -18.89 0.26
CA CYS A 267 15.57 -18.69 1.67
C CYS A 267 14.60 -17.54 1.91
N THR A 268 14.82 -16.40 1.24
CA THR A 268 14.06 -15.17 1.50
C THR A 268 12.82 -15.01 0.64
N GLY A 269 12.68 -15.77 -0.44
CA GLY A 269 11.62 -15.63 -1.42
C GLY A 269 11.63 -14.27 -2.15
N TYR A 270 12.81 -13.63 -2.27
CA TYR A 270 12.94 -12.37 -2.99
C TYR A 270 12.34 -12.50 -4.41
N GLY A 271 11.49 -11.54 -4.78
CA GLY A 271 10.74 -11.57 -6.04
C GLY A 271 9.34 -12.17 -5.93
N THR A 272 8.95 -12.68 -4.76
CA THR A 272 7.59 -13.17 -4.49
C THR A 272 6.81 -12.21 -3.59
N GLY A 273 5.48 -12.28 -3.61
CA GLY A 273 4.63 -11.43 -2.78
C GLY A 273 4.76 -11.69 -1.27
N GLU A 274 5.09 -12.91 -0.87
CA GLU A 274 5.20 -13.31 0.54
C GLU A 274 6.61 -13.17 1.12
N GLY A 275 7.62 -13.05 0.26
CA GLY A 275 9.02 -12.99 0.64
C GLY A 275 9.55 -11.59 0.92
N LEU A 276 10.88 -11.48 0.85
CA LEU A 276 11.62 -10.23 1.06
C LEU A 276 11.25 -9.17 0.02
N CYS A 277 11.03 -7.94 0.46
CA CYS A 277 10.50 -6.81 -0.33
C CYS A 277 9.13 -7.08 -0.96
N GLY A 278 8.40 -8.09 -0.50
CA GLY A 278 7.03 -8.38 -0.88
C GLY A 278 5.98 -7.63 -0.04
N TRP A 279 4.75 -8.13 -0.05
CA TRP A 279 3.61 -7.47 0.60
C TRP A 279 3.81 -7.32 2.12
N ASN A 280 3.67 -6.07 2.59
CA ASN A 280 3.83 -5.71 4.01
C ASN A 280 5.20 -6.13 4.62
N CYS A 281 6.19 -6.39 3.79
CA CYS A 281 7.56 -6.60 4.24
C CYS A 281 8.18 -5.26 4.65
N ARG A 282 8.85 -5.22 5.81
CA ARG A 282 9.62 -4.07 6.29
C ARG A 282 11.13 -4.31 6.23
N HIS A 283 11.54 -5.45 5.68
CA HIS A 283 12.95 -5.76 5.50
C HIS A 283 13.46 -5.19 4.18
N SER A 284 14.71 -4.82 4.21
CA SER A 284 15.54 -4.48 3.06
C SER A 284 16.79 -5.35 3.06
N PHE A 285 17.62 -5.21 2.06
CA PHE A 285 18.92 -5.87 1.99
C PHE A 285 19.91 -5.01 1.21
N GLY A 286 21.18 -5.34 1.34
CA GLY A 286 22.28 -4.70 0.63
C GLY A 286 23.50 -5.58 0.59
N PRO A 287 24.65 -5.08 0.06
CA PRO A 287 25.90 -5.82 0.10
C PRO A 287 26.32 -6.07 1.54
N GLY A 288 26.78 -7.29 1.83
CA GLY A 288 27.23 -7.75 3.13
C GLY A 288 28.71 -8.11 3.15
N ASN A 289 29.26 -8.28 4.36
CA ASN A 289 30.61 -8.73 4.60
C ASN A 289 30.59 -9.88 5.62
N LEU A 290 31.42 -10.91 5.43
CA LEU A 290 31.53 -12.04 6.37
C LEU A 290 32.04 -11.62 7.75
N ASP A 291 32.88 -10.59 7.80
CA ASP A 291 33.54 -10.13 9.03
C ASP A 291 32.65 -9.19 9.86
N HIS A 292 31.52 -8.74 9.32
CA HIS A 292 30.68 -7.76 9.99
C HIS A 292 29.19 -7.98 9.69
N ASN A 293 28.44 -8.36 10.73
CA ASN A 293 26.99 -8.35 10.73
C ASN A 293 26.51 -7.47 11.91
N PRO A 294 25.89 -6.29 11.63
CA PRO A 294 25.43 -5.40 12.69
C PRO A 294 24.16 -5.90 13.39
N TYR A 295 23.46 -6.88 12.82
CA TYR A 295 22.18 -7.36 13.36
C TYR A 295 22.41 -8.44 14.41
N LYS A 296 21.66 -8.33 15.51
CA LYS A 296 21.59 -9.36 16.55
C LYS A 296 20.37 -10.23 16.30
N GLU A 297 20.46 -11.49 16.68
CA GLU A 297 19.30 -12.37 16.72
C GLU A 297 18.32 -11.89 17.79
N PHE A 298 17.04 -11.89 17.45
CA PHE A 298 15.95 -11.63 18.38
C PHE A 298 15.48 -12.94 19.03
N ASP A 299 15.03 -12.84 20.26
CA ASP A 299 14.33 -13.96 20.90
C ASP A 299 13.00 -14.27 20.18
N ALA A 300 12.73 -15.54 19.95
CA ALA A 300 11.58 -15.98 19.16
C ALA A 300 10.24 -15.62 19.84
N GLU A 301 10.14 -15.77 21.16
CA GLU A 301 8.94 -15.45 21.92
C GLU A 301 8.73 -13.94 22.01
N GLU A 302 9.81 -13.16 22.14
CA GLU A 302 9.75 -11.70 22.12
C GLU A 302 9.30 -11.20 20.76
N ASN A 303 9.87 -11.73 19.68
CA ASN A 303 9.48 -11.38 18.32
C ASN A 303 8.01 -11.71 18.04
N LYS A 304 7.54 -12.90 18.47
CA LYS A 304 6.15 -13.30 18.32
C LYS A 304 5.21 -12.36 19.06
N ARG A 305 5.51 -12.03 20.32
CA ARG A 305 4.70 -11.06 21.10
C ARG A 305 4.63 -9.69 20.41
N ALA A 306 5.75 -9.17 19.92
CA ALA A 306 5.80 -7.90 19.22
C ALA A 306 5.01 -7.95 17.89
N TYR A 307 5.10 -9.04 17.14
CA TYR A 307 4.32 -9.25 15.93
C TYR A 307 2.81 -9.28 16.23
N ASP A 308 2.38 -10.08 17.22
CA ASP A 308 0.97 -10.21 17.60
C ASP A 308 0.38 -8.88 18.08
N LEU A 309 1.16 -8.09 18.85
CA LEU A 309 0.75 -6.74 19.25
C LEU A 309 0.56 -5.83 18.04
N SER A 310 1.47 -5.86 17.07
CA SER A 310 1.35 -5.07 15.84
C SER A 310 0.12 -5.46 15.02
N GLN A 311 -0.25 -6.75 14.98
CA GLN A 311 -1.46 -7.21 14.30
C GLN A 311 -2.74 -6.75 15.02
N LYS A 312 -2.75 -6.78 16.36
CA LYS A 312 -3.86 -6.25 17.17
C LYS A 312 -4.05 -4.75 16.98
N GLN A 313 -2.95 -3.98 17.01
CA GLN A 313 -2.99 -2.54 16.75
C GLN A 313 -3.61 -2.25 15.37
N ARG A 314 -3.13 -2.91 14.31
CA ARG A 314 -3.69 -2.76 12.96
C ARG A 314 -5.16 -3.18 12.86
N ALA A 315 -5.58 -4.19 13.63
CA ALA A 315 -6.97 -4.58 13.68
C ALA A 315 -7.84 -3.50 14.33
N MET A 316 -7.35 -2.86 15.40
CA MET A 316 -8.02 -1.72 16.05
C MET A 316 -8.08 -0.49 15.14
N GLU A 317 -6.98 -0.14 14.48
CA GLU A 317 -6.91 0.98 13.51
C GLU A 317 -7.92 0.81 12.35
N ARG A 318 -8.16 -0.43 11.91
CA ARG A 318 -9.19 -0.72 10.88
C ARG A 318 -10.63 -0.70 11.41
N ALA A 319 -10.83 -0.74 12.71
CA ALA A 319 -12.15 -0.76 13.34
C ALA A 319 -12.63 0.64 13.78
N ILE A 320 -11.76 1.65 13.68
CA ILE A 320 -12.06 3.07 13.89
C ILE A 320 -12.49 3.68 12.56
#